data_bbb27baa9e157c1de8b238fa729ae6de
#
_entry.id   bbb27baa9e157c1de8b238fa729ae6de
#
_cell.length_a   1.000
_cell.length_b   1.000
_cell.length_c   1.000
_cell.angle_alpha   90.00
_cell.angle_beta   90.00
_cell.angle_gamma   90.00
#
_symmetry.space_group_name_H-M   'P 1'
#
loop_
_entity.id
_entity.type
_entity.pdbx_description
1 polymer ?
#
loop_
_entity_poly.entity_id
_entity_poly.type
_entity_poly.pdbx_seq_one_letter_code
_entity_poly.pdbx_strand_id
1 'polypeptide(L)'
;GESITLKKKGADGKETKQVLDMLDLPYDFDSLIAAGSMSGSGAIIVLDDTTDIVAVLANISDFFAHESCGQCTPCREGSLWMAKTLHRLTHGQGRAQDADYLKRIADNLPGGRTICAFGEACSWPVQSFVTKFKEEFVARGTADEAKRGTGGAGLAGEMKIAACPEV
;
A
#
# COMPACT_ATOMS: atom_id res chain seq x y z
N GLY A 1 -15.23 -2.01 -15.88
CA GLY A 1 -14.84 -3.15 -15.08
C GLY A 1 -13.41 -3.55 -15.38
N GLU A 2 -12.62 -3.76 -14.34
CA GLU A 2 -11.30 -4.35 -14.51
C GLU A 2 -11.43 -5.84 -14.79
N SER A 3 -10.82 -6.32 -15.87
CA SER A 3 -10.72 -7.75 -16.16
C SER A 3 -9.51 -8.36 -15.46
N ILE A 4 -9.73 -9.42 -14.70
CA ILE A 4 -8.69 -10.19 -14.04
C ILE A 4 -8.39 -11.44 -14.88
N THR A 5 -7.11 -11.73 -15.06
CA THR A 5 -6.67 -12.95 -15.70
C THR A 5 -6.36 -14.00 -14.64
N LEU A 6 -7.25 -14.97 -14.46
CA LEU A 6 -7.03 -16.11 -13.58
C LEU A 6 -6.15 -17.15 -14.29
N LYS A 7 -5.12 -17.61 -13.59
CA LYS A 7 -4.35 -18.78 -13.99
C LYS A 7 -4.90 -19.99 -13.24
N LYS A 8 -5.71 -20.80 -13.89
CA LYS A 8 -6.23 -22.04 -13.31
C LYS A 8 -5.37 -23.21 -13.78
N LYS A 9 -4.78 -23.95 -12.86
CA LYS A 9 -4.02 -25.15 -13.18
C LYS A 9 -5.00 -26.31 -13.25
N GLY A 10 -5.25 -26.83 -14.44
CA GLY A 10 -6.11 -28.02 -14.62
C GLY A 10 -5.48 -29.27 -14.04
N ALA A 11 -6.28 -30.32 -13.82
CA ALA A 11 -5.81 -31.65 -13.35
C ALA A 11 -4.72 -32.24 -14.27
N ASP A 12 -4.67 -31.81 -15.53
CA ASP A 12 -3.69 -32.22 -16.54
C ASP A 12 -2.40 -31.38 -16.56
N GLY A 13 -2.18 -30.53 -15.55
CA GLY A 13 -0.98 -29.69 -15.45
C GLY A 13 -0.92 -28.52 -16.45
N LYS A 14 -1.94 -28.31 -17.30
CA LYS A 14 -2.00 -27.19 -18.23
C LYS A 14 -2.56 -25.95 -17.54
N GLU A 15 -1.85 -24.84 -17.65
CA GLU A 15 -2.34 -23.54 -17.19
C GLU A 15 -3.34 -22.98 -18.22
N THR A 16 -4.60 -22.88 -17.82
CA THR A 16 -5.63 -22.15 -18.58
C THR A 16 -5.74 -20.74 -18.04
N LYS A 17 -5.63 -19.76 -18.94
CA LYS A 17 -5.89 -18.34 -18.62
C LYS A 17 -7.36 -18.07 -18.87
N GLN A 18 -8.10 -17.72 -17.84
CA GLN A 18 -9.49 -17.27 -17.93
C GLN A 18 -9.53 -15.78 -17.59
N VAL A 19 -10.09 -14.98 -18.48
CA VAL A 19 -10.34 -13.55 -18.23
C VAL A 19 -11.76 -13.42 -17.70
N LEU A 20 -11.89 -12.91 -16.48
CA LEU A 20 -13.17 -12.66 -15.82
C LEU A 20 -13.28 -11.18 -15.46
N ASP A 21 -14.50 -10.65 -15.45
CA ASP A 21 -14.77 -9.38 -14.79
C ASP A 21 -14.57 -9.57 -13.28
N MET A 22 -14.02 -8.56 -12.59
CA MET A 22 -13.81 -8.62 -11.15
C MET A 22 -15.10 -8.86 -10.38
N LEU A 23 -16.24 -8.40 -10.89
CA LEU A 23 -17.55 -8.59 -10.28
C LEU A 23 -18.07 -10.04 -10.38
N ASP A 24 -17.58 -10.80 -11.35
CA ASP A 24 -17.94 -12.20 -11.56
C ASP A 24 -16.98 -13.17 -10.86
N LEU A 25 -15.98 -12.65 -10.15
CA LEU A 25 -15.01 -13.48 -9.44
C LEU A 25 -15.67 -14.20 -8.27
N PRO A 26 -15.62 -15.55 -8.19
CA PRO A 26 -16.13 -16.28 -7.03
C PRO A 26 -15.40 -15.85 -5.76
N TYR A 27 -16.16 -15.60 -4.69
CA TYR A 27 -15.61 -15.21 -3.40
C TYR A 27 -15.24 -16.44 -2.57
N ASP A 28 -14.25 -17.18 -3.04
CA ASP A 28 -13.65 -18.32 -2.36
C ASP A 28 -12.13 -18.14 -2.23
N PHE A 29 -11.49 -18.91 -1.35
CA PHE A 29 -10.06 -18.77 -1.07
C PHE A 29 -9.20 -18.98 -2.31
N ASP A 30 -9.49 -20.00 -3.11
CA ASP A 30 -8.65 -20.37 -4.24
C ASP A 30 -8.76 -19.37 -5.38
N SER A 31 -9.97 -18.89 -5.67
CA SER A 31 -10.21 -17.90 -6.73
C SER A 31 -9.61 -16.56 -6.38
N LEU A 32 -9.70 -16.11 -5.12
CA LEU A 32 -9.10 -14.87 -4.66
C LEU A 32 -7.56 -14.92 -4.68
N ILE A 33 -6.96 -16.04 -4.26
CA ILE A 33 -5.51 -16.23 -4.35
C ILE A 33 -5.07 -16.24 -5.82
N ALA A 34 -5.79 -16.92 -6.70
CA ALA A 34 -5.48 -16.94 -8.14
C ALA A 34 -5.60 -15.56 -8.80
N ALA A 35 -6.47 -14.69 -8.27
CA ALA A 35 -6.62 -13.29 -8.66
C ALA A 35 -5.55 -12.36 -8.05
N GLY A 36 -4.64 -12.88 -7.23
CA GLY A 36 -3.61 -12.07 -6.55
C GLY A 36 -4.13 -11.29 -5.34
N SER A 37 -5.24 -11.72 -4.75
CA SER A 37 -5.85 -11.16 -3.54
C SER A 37 -5.95 -12.22 -2.45
N MET A 38 -6.69 -11.94 -1.38
CA MET A 38 -6.96 -12.89 -0.31
C MET A 38 -8.33 -12.62 0.32
N SER A 39 -8.96 -13.67 0.83
CA SER A 39 -10.24 -13.55 1.54
C SER A 39 -10.08 -12.89 2.92
N GLY A 40 -8.94 -13.06 3.57
CA GLY A 40 -8.70 -12.57 4.94
C GLY A 40 -9.79 -13.02 5.90
N SER A 41 -10.38 -12.07 6.63
CA SER A 41 -11.51 -12.29 7.55
C SER A 41 -12.87 -12.22 6.87
N GLY A 42 -12.94 -12.10 5.56
CA GLY A 42 -14.18 -11.99 4.79
C GLY A 42 -14.75 -10.58 4.68
N ALA A 43 -14.01 -9.56 5.09
CA ALA A 43 -14.44 -8.18 4.94
C ALA A 43 -14.30 -7.69 3.49
N ILE A 44 -15.33 -6.97 3.01
CA ILE A 44 -15.32 -6.29 1.71
C ILE A 44 -15.55 -4.81 1.97
N ILE A 45 -14.62 -3.97 1.51
CA ILE A 45 -14.74 -2.52 1.61
C ILE A 45 -14.92 -1.97 0.19
N VAL A 46 -16.04 -1.31 -0.04
CA VAL A 46 -16.36 -0.67 -1.32
C VAL A 46 -16.06 0.82 -1.22
N LEU A 47 -15.26 1.31 -2.13
CA LEU A 47 -14.90 2.72 -2.24
C LEU A 47 -15.40 3.24 -3.58
N ASP A 48 -15.91 4.47 -3.58
CA ASP A 48 -16.30 5.15 -4.81
C ASP A 48 -15.14 5.96 -5.42
N ASP A 49 -15.34 6.49 -6.60
CA ASP A 49 -14.34 7.26 -7.36
C ASP A 49 -14.05 8.65 -6.77
N THR A 50 -14.83 9.10 -5.78
CA THR A 50 -14.58 10.35 -5.04
C THR A 50 -13.63 10.16 -3.86
N THR A 51 -13.32 8.92 -3.52
CA THR A 51 -12.51 8.58 -2.35
C THR A 51 -11.03 8.85 -2.60
N ASP A 52 -10.39 9.58 -1.69
CA ASP A 52 -8.95 9.80 -1.72
C ASP A 52 -8.18 8.53 -1.34
N ILE A 53 -7.71 7.82 -2.35
CA ILE A 53 -6.99 6.54 -2.20
C ILE A 53 -5.71 6.67 -1.39
N VAL A 54 -5.00 7.81 -1.50
CA VAL A 54 -3.78 8.04 -0.72
C VAL A 54 -4.10 8.20 0.76
N ALA A 55 -5.20 8.89 1.09
CA ALA A 55 -5.66 9.05 2.47
C ALA A 55 -6.16 7.73 3.07
N VAL A 56 -6.87 6.90 2.29
CA VAL A 56 -7.29 5.56 2.72
C VAL A 56 -6.07 4.71 3.06
N LEU A 57 -5.07 4.67 2.17
CA LEU A 57 -3.86 3.90 2.43
C LEU A 57 -3.07 4.44 3.64
N ALA A 58 -3.06 5.76 3.86
CA ALA A 58 -2.44 6.37 5.04
C ALA A 58 -3.10 5.86 6.33
N ASN A 59 -4.43 5.86 6.40
CA ASN A 59 -5.18 5.36 7.55
C ASN A 59 -4.88 3.86 7.81
N ILE A 60 -4.88 3.03 6.77
CA ILE A 60 -4.54 1.61 6.89
C ILE A 60 -3.10 1.43 7.40
N SER A 61 -2.16 2.22 6.89
CA SER A 61 -0.75 2.11 7.28
C SER A 61 -0.49 2.60 8.69
N ASP A 62 -1.23 3.59 9.17
CA ASP A 62 -1.19 4.04 10.57
C ASP A 62 -1.65 2.94 11.52
N PHE A 63 -2.76 2.28 11.18
CA PHE A 63 -3.23 1.12 11.93
C PHE A 63 -2.14 0.05 12.02
N PHE A 64 -1.52 -0.35 10.92
CA PHE A 64 -0.46 -1.34 10.94
C PHE A 64 0.80 -0.87 11.69
N ALA A 65 1.16 0.40 11.61
CA ALA A 65 2.28 0.93 12.36
C ALA A 65 2.03 0.89 13.87
N HIS A 66 0.79 1.17 14.30
CA HIS A 66 0.37 1.10 15.70
C HIS A 66 0.32 -0.34 16.21
N GLU A 67 -0.21 -1.28 15.43
CA GLU A 67 -0.39 -2.68 15.83
C GLU A 67 0.90 -3.53 15.75
N SER A 68 1.97 -3.00 15.19
CA SER A 68 3.27 -3.70 15.15
C SER A 68 3.82 -3.90 16.57
N CYS A 69 4.05 -5.15 16.94
CA CYS A 69 4.65 -5.47 18.26
C CYS A 69 6.11 -4.99 18.40
N GLY A 70 6.75 -4.53 17.31
CA GLY A 70 8.11 -4.01 17.32
C GLY A 70 9.23 -5.03 17.38
N GLN A 71 8.95 -6.34 17.43
CA GLN A 71 9.97 -7.37 17.59
C GLN A 71 10.90 -7.47 16.38
N CYS A 72 10.35 -7.57 15.17
CA CYS A 72 11.14 -7.73 13.95
C CYS A 72 11.51 -6.37 13.36
N THR A 73 12.79 -6.11 13.16
CA THR A 73 13.27 -4.84 12.61
C THR A 73 12.59 -4.45 11.28
N PRO A 74 12.46 -5.34 10.27
CA PRO A 74 11.79 -4.96 9.03
C PRO A 74 10.35 -4.51 9.23
N CYS A 75 9.59 -5.21 10.08
CA CYS A 75 8.21 -4.86 10.40
C CYS A 75 8.13 -3.54 11.17
N ARG A 76 8.87 -3.42 12.27
CA ARG A 76 8.89 -2.22 13.13
C ARG A 76 9.21 -0.96 12.33
N GLU A 77 10.34 -0.99 11.62
CA GLU A 77 10.79 0.18 10.86
C GLU A 77 10.00 0.37 9.56
N GLY A 78 9.72 -0.73 8.85
CA GLY A 78 9.03 -0.67 7.57
C GLY A 78 7.61 -0.15 7.69
N SER A 79 6.81 -0.63 8.66
CA SER A 79 5.45 -0.13 8.89
C SER A 79 5.44 1.37 9.23
N LEU A 80 6.37 1.79 10.11
CA LEU A 80 6.51 3.18 10.49
C LEU A 80 6.96 4.08 9.32
N TRP A 81 7.87 3.60 8.49
CA TRP A 81 8.33 4.37 7.33
C TRP A 81 7.26 4.50 6.26
N MET A 82 6.46 3.46 6.03
CA MET A 82 5.30 3.52 5.14
C MET A 82 4.29 4.54 5.64
N ALA A 83 3.89 4.49 6.91
CA ALA A 83 2.98 5.44 7.53
C ALA A 83 3.51 6.88 7.41
N LYS A 84 4.75 7.16 7.82
CA LYS A 84 5.36 8.50 7.72
C LYS A 84 5.42 9.02 6.28
N THR A 85 5.70 8.16 5.30
CA THR A 85 5.73 8.57 3.89
C THR A 85 4.34 8.93 3.38
N LEU A 86 3.32 8.18 3.77
CA LEU A 86 1.93 8.46 3.43
C LEU A 86 1.42 9.73 4.13
N HIS A 87 1.76 9.94 5.40
CA HIS A 87 1.48 11.20 6.09
C HIS A 87 2.09 12.39 5.34
N ARG A 88 3.32 12.27 4.88
CA ARG A 88 3.96 13.34 4.09
C ARG A 88 3.18 13.64 2.82
N LEU A 89 2.70 12.60 2.11
CA LEU A 89 1.86 12.74 0.92
C LEU A 89 0.50 13.37 1.21
N THR A 90 -0.13 13.06 2.35
CA THR A 90 -1.43 13.61 2.72
C THR A 90 -1.35 15.04 3.27
N HIS A 91 -0.19 15.48 3.75
CA HIS A 91 0.01 16.81 4.32
C HIS A 91 0.76 17.79 3.39
N GLY A 92 0.77 17.55 2.09
CA GLY A 92 1.35 18.47 1.12
C GLY A 92 2.89 18.52 1.11
N GLN A 93 3.53 17.50 1.65
CA GLN A 93 4.99 17.38 1.73
C GLN A 93 5.52 16.19 0.89
N GLY A 94 4.67 15.63 0.04
CA GLY A 94 4.96 14.50 -0.81
C GLY A 94 6.08 14.78 -1.82
N ARG A 95 6.65 13.72 -2.35
CA ARG A 95 7.65 13.73 -3.42
C ARG A 95 7.22 12.79 -4.52
N ALA A 96 7.54 13.10 -5.76
CA ALA A 96 7.21 12.24 -6.90
C ALA A 96 7.76 10.80 -6.75
N GLN A 97 8.92 10.66 -6.11
CA GLN A 97 9.56 9.36 -5.84
C GLN A 97 8.95 8.57 -4.68
N ASP A 98 8.02 9.15 -3.91
CA ASP A 98 7.46 8.50 -2.72
C ASP A 98 6.66 7.23 -3.06
N ALA A 99 6.04 7.17 -4.24
CA ALA A 99 5.39 5.97 -4.73
C ALA A 99 6.37 4.78 -4.86
N ASP A 100 7.50 5.01 -5.50
CA ASP A 100 8.52 3.97 -5.67
C ASP A 100 9.20 3.64 -4.34
N TYR A 101 9.34 4.61 -3.44
CA TYR A 101 9.87 4.41 -2.11
C TYR A 101 8.95 3.53 -1.25
N LEU A 102 7.65 3.82 -1.24
CA LEU A 102 6.63 3.00 -0.56
C LEU A 102 6.66 1.55 -1.05
N LYS A 103 6.65 1.38 -2.38
CA LYS A 103 6.72 0.04 -2.96
C LYS A 103 7.99 -0.70 -2.57
N ARG A 104 9.15 -0.03 -2.60
CA ARG A 104 10.43 -0.61 -2.20
C ARG A 104 10.45 -1.04 -0.74
N ILE A 105 9.87 -0.26 0.18
CA ILE A 105 9.76 -0.66 1.59
C ILE A 105 8.85 -1.88 1.69
N ALA A 106 7.65 -1.83 1.11
CA ALA A 106 6.67 -2.91 1.17
C ALA A 106 7.20 -4.23 0.59
N ASP A 107 7.96 -4.19 -0.51
CA ASP A 107 8.55 -5.38 -1.14
C ASP A 107 9.68 -6.02 -0.29
N ASN A 108 10.19 -5.30 0.70
CA ASN A 108 11.23 -5.82 1.61
C ASN A 108 10.70 -6.44 2.91
N LEU A 109 9.39 -6.47 3.14
CA LEU A 109 8.81 -7.08 4.34
C LEU A 109 8.48 -8.58 4.15
N PRO A 110 7.91 -9.02 3.00
CA PRO A 110 7.56 -10.41 2.78
C PRO A 110 8.78 -11.34 2.59
N GLY A 111 8.50 -12.63 2.52
CA GLY A 111 9.52 -13.65 2.20
C GLY A 111 10.33 -14.13 3.40
N GLY A 112 9.69 -14.29 4.55
CA GLY A 112 10.31 -14.87 5.74
C GLY A 112 11.26 -13.92 6.49
N ARG A 113 11.18 -12.60 6.22
CA ARG A 113 12.00 -11.59 6.91
C ARG A 113 11.44 -11.18 8.25
N THR A 114 10.23 -11.61 8.56
CA THR A 114 9.54 -11.39 9.83
C THR A 114 9.12 -12.73 10.43
N ILE A 115 9.04 -12.80 11.76
CA ILE A 115 8.73 -14.05 12.48
C ILE A 115 7.28 -14.47 12.25
N CYS A 116 6.36 -13.52 12.11
CA CYS A 116 4.94 -13.78 11.92
C CYS A 116 4.42 -13.17 10.62
N ALA A 117 3.22 -13.57 10.22
CA ALA A 117 2.55 -13.09 9.00
C ALA A 117 2.18 -11.61 9.02
N PHE A 118 2.25 -10.93 10.18
CA PHE A 118 1.91 -9.52 10.29
C PHE A 118 2.77 -8.64 9.37
N GLY A 119 4.08 -8.90 9.26
CA GLY A 119 4.97 -8.15 8.39
C GLY A 119 4.57 -8.25 6.91
N GLU A 120 4.11 -9.42 6.49
CA GLU A 120 3.56 -9.58 5.13
C GLU A 120 2.22 -8.86 4.99
N ALA A 121 1.30 -9.05 5.95
CA ALA A 121 -0.02 -8.44 5.93
C ALA A 121 0.02 -6.91 5.86
N CYS A 122 0.92 -6.25 6.59
CA CYS A 122 1.05 -4.79 6.56
C CYS A 122 1.64 -4.26 5.25
N SER A 123 2.35 -5.09 4.48
CA SER A 123 2.92 -4.71 3.18
C SER A 123 1.93 -4.81 2.03
N TRP A 124 0.99 -5.75 2.06
CA TRP A 124 0.08 -6.02 0.95
C TRP A 124 -0.81 -4.84 0.54
N PRO A 125 -1.43 -4.08 1.45
CA PRO A 125 -2.17 -2.88 1.07
C PRO A 125 -1.30 -1.89 0.31
N VAL A 126 -0.09 -1.62 0.80
CA VAL A 126 0.84 -0.69 0.16
C VAL A 126 1.24 -1.19 -1.24
N GLN A 127 1.58 -2.48 -1.36
CA GLN A 127 1.93 -3.07 -2.65
C GLN A 127 0.80 -2.98 -3.66
N SER A 128 -0.44 -3.30 -3.25
CA SER A 128 -1.60 -3.31 -4.14
C SER A 128 -2.03 -1.90 -4.54
N PHE A 129 -2.17 -0.98 -3.58
CA PHE A 129 -2.61 0.39 -3.84
C PHE A 129 -1.59 1.14 -4.69
N VAL A 130 -0.31 1.11 -4.31
CA VAL A 130 0.74 1.79 -5.08
C VAL A 130 0.91 1.21 -6.49
N THR A 131 0.65 -0.08 -6.68
CA THR A 131 0.71 -0.68 -8.02
C THR A 131 -0.48 -0.27 -8.89
N LYS A 132 -1.70 -0.28 -8.31
CA LYS A 132 -2.93 0.04 -9.05
C LYS A 132 -3.11 1.54 -9.31
N PHE A 133 -2.77 2.37 -8.34
CA PHE A 133 -3.03 3.82 -8.36
C PHE A 133 -1.74 4.64 -8.40
N LYS A 134 -0.66 4.10 -8.96
CA LYS A 134 0.66 4.74 -8.98
C LYS A 134 0.61 6.19 -9.45
N GLU A 135 -0.21 6.47 -10.46
CA GLU A 135 -0.32 7.80 -11.06
C GLU A 135 -0.84 8.84 -10.05
N GLU A 136 -1.77 8.48 -9.17
CA GLU A 136 -2.30 9.38 -8.15
C GLU A 136 -1.24 9.74 -7.10
N PHE A 137 -0.45 8.75 -6.65
CA PHE A 137 0.65 8.98 -5.71
C PHE A 137 1.72 9.89 -6.32
N VAL A 138 2.11 9.64 -7.57
CA VAL A 138 3.10 10.46 -8.28
C VAL A 138 2.58 11.86 -8.54
N ALA A 139 1.32 12.00 -9.00
CA ALA A 139 0.72 13.31 -9.27
C ALA A 139 0.67 14.17 -7.99
N ARG A 140 0.27 13.57 -6.86
CA ARG A 140 0.26 14.26 -5.57
C ARG A 140 1.65 14.70 -5.15
N GLY A 141 2.64 13.81 -5.21
CA GLY A 141 4.02 14.12 -4.88
C GLY A 141 4.61 15.23 -5.77
N THR A 142 4.35 15.16 -7.07
CA THR A 142 4.78 16.18 -8.04
C THR A 142 4.14 17.54 -7.76
N ALA A 143 2.83 17.57 -7.46
CA ALA A 143 2.13 18.82 -7.12
C ALA A 143 2.70 19.45 -5.83
N ASP A 144 3.04 18.64 -4.84
CA ASP A 144 3.64 19.13 -3.60
C ASP A 144 5.08 19.63 -3.81
N GLU A 145 5.87 18.96 -4.65
CA GLU A 145 7.21 19.44 -5.03
C GLU A 145 7.15 20.75 -5.80
N ALA A 146 6.19 20.90 -6.71
CA ALA A 146 6.00 22.15 -7.45
C ALA A 146 5.66 23.31 -6.52
N LYS A 147 4.80 23.11 -5.53
CA LYS A 147 4.47 24.12 -4.52
C LYS A 147 5.69 24.52 -3.67
N ARG A 148 6.56 23.59 -3.34
CA ARG A 148 7.81 23.87 -2.59
C ARG A 148 8.88 24.51 -3.46
N GLY A 149 8.99 24.13 -4.73
CA GLY A 149 9.98 24.66 -5.68
C GLY A 149 9.77 26.12 -6.05
N THR A 150 8.55 26.64 -5.88
CA THR A 150 8.24 28.08 -6.09
C THR A 150 8.66 28.95 -4.91
N GLY A 151 8.99 28.38 -3.74
CA GLY A 151 9.55 29.04 -2.58
C GLY A 151 11.04 28.74 -2.46
N GLY A 152 11.87 29.51 -3.15
CA GLY A 152 13.31 29.27 -3.21
C GLY A 152 14.00 29.22 -1.86
N ALA A 153 15.01 28.34 -1.83
CA ALA A 153 16.10 28.23 -0.88
C ALA A 153 15.79 27.57 0.49
N GLY A 154 16.48 26.46 0.73
CA GLY A 154 16.87 26.04 2.05
C GLY A 154 16.25 24.74 2.53
N LEU A 155 16.98 23.66 2.34
CA LEU A 155 16.92 22.39 3.11
C LEU A 155 17.32 22.63 4.60
N ALA A 156 16.82 23.66 5.23
CA ALA A 156 17.05 24.02 6.64
C ALA A 156 15.75 24.37 7.35
N GLY A 157 14.62 23.81 6.93
CA GLY A 157 13.39 23.82 7.72
C GLY A 157 13.43 22.64 8.69
N GLU A 158 13.56 22.94 9.99
CA GLU A 158 13.36 21.99 11.06
C GLU A 158 12.12 21.13 10.77
N MET A 159 12.33 19.83 10.63
CA MET A 159 11.26 18.86 10.56
C MET A 159 10.61 18.81 11.95
N LYS A 160 9.63 19.68 12.17
CA LYS A 160 8.74 19.56 13.33
C LYS A 160 7.96 18.27 13.12
N ILE A 161 8.48 17.20 13.65
CA ILE A 161 7.73 15.96 13.83
C ILE A 161 6.63 16.36 14.83
N ALA A 162 5.40 16.51 14.34
CA ALA A 162 4.26 16.57 15.23
C ALA A 162 4.33 15.29 16.07
N ALA A 163 4.49 15.46 17.38
CA ALA A 163 4.42 14.34 18.29
C ALA A 163 3.09 13.63 18.07
N CYS A 164 3.13 12.32 17.92
CA CYS A 164 1.93 11.50 17.97
C CYS A 164 1.21 11.87 19.27
N PRO A 165 -0.09 12.19 19.26
CA PRO A 165 -0.80 12.42 20.50
C PRO A 165 -0.68 11.14 21.32
N GLU A 166 -0.15 11.26 22.51
CA GLU A 166 -0.09 10.18 23.49
C GLU A 166 -1.52 9.69 23.76
N VAL A 167 -1.73 8.39 23.58
CA VAL A 167 -2.96 7.68 23.96
C VAL A 167 -2.89 7.36 25.45
#